data_734bff7945a83b8c6fda6fb7ad9d3e87
#
_entry.id   734bff7945a83b8c6fda6fb7ad9d3e87
#
_cell.length_a   1.000
_cell.length_b   1.000
_cell.length_c   1.000
_cell.angle_alpha   90.00
_cell.angle_beta   90.00
_cell.angle_gamma   90.00
#
_symmetry.space_group_name_H-M   'P 1'
#
loop_
_entity.id
_entity.type
_entity.pdbx_description
1 polymer ?
#
loop_
_entity_poly.entity_id
_entity_poly.type
_entity_poly.pdbx_seq_one_letter_code
_entity_poly.pdbx_strand_id
1 'polypeptide(L)'
;MIRLAETGGGTPLYRLKITLRDCKPPIWRRVVVRADMKLDRLHRVIQIAMGLTDSHLHQFLSGGAHYGQPDLEGDDFGSETLNEKHYTVADLAPGAKQKFIYEYDFGDSWEHEVLVEEVLPPDPDFKHPVCLVGANACPPEDCGGIPGYYDLLAALADPKREQHEEMKEWVGGAWDATRFSLEDTNGGLKRIKALLVRPSTALLINASAASKLCSNCGVTT
;
A
#
# COMPACT_ATOMS: atom_id res chain seq x y z
N MET A 1 -27.08 -8.12 -21.38
CA MET A 1 -27.32 -8.04 -19.94
C MET A 1 -26.33 -8.97 -19.23
N ILE A 2 -25.23 -8.43 -18.76
CA ILE A 2 -24.24 -9.20 -17.97
C ILE A 2 -24.74 -9.14 -16.53
N ARG A 3 -25.14 -10.29 -15.97
CA ARG A 3 -25.46 -10.41 -14.56
C ARG A 3 -24.16 -10.15 -13.77
N LEU A 4 -24.12 -9.04 -13.05
CA LEU A 4 -23.16 -8.86 -11.96
C LEU A 4 -23.46 -9.96 -10.93
N ALA A 5 -22.48 -10.83 -10.70
CA ALA A 5 -22.57 -11.81 -9.63
C ALA A 5 -22.70 -11.02 -8.30
N GLU A 6 -23.73 -11.34 -7.53
CA GLU A 6 -23.91 -10.86 -6.17
C GLU A 6 -22.67 -11.29 -5.36
N THR A 7 -21.76 -10.37 -5.14
CA THR A 7 -20.61 -10.59 -4.28
C THR A 7 -21.12 -10.67 -2.85
N GLY A 8 -20.99 -11.83 -2.23
CA GLY A 8 -21.27 -12.03 -0.81
C GLY A 8 -20.64 -10.92 0.01
N GLY A 9 -21.37 -10.40 1.01
CA GLY A 9 -21.20 -9.13 1.73
C GLY A 9 -19.88 -8.94 2.51
N GLY A 10 -18.71 -9.13 1.90
CA GLY A 10 -17.40 -8.91 2.50
C GLY A 10 -16.54 -7.97 1.65
N THR A 11 -15.49 -7.41 2.28
CA THR A 11 -14.52 -6.56 1.58
C THR A 11 -13.61 -7.41 0.69
N PRO A 12 -13.46 -7.09 -0.62
CA PRO A 12 -12.55 -7.81 -1.50
C PRO A 12 -11.09 -7.64 -1.08
N LEU A 13 -10.26 -8.57 -1.54
CA LEU A 13 -8.82 -8.48 -1.40
C LEU A 13 -8.21 -7.99 -2.73
N TYR A 14 -7.13 -7.23 -2.61
CA TYR A 14 -6.35 -6.75 -3.75
C TYR A 14 -4.99 -7.44 -3.78
N ARG A 15 -4.65 -8.00 -4.93
CA ARG A 15 -3.29 -8.42 -5.23
C ARG A 15 -2.55 -7.23 -5.86
N LEU A 16 -1.66 -6.65 -5.08
CA LEU A 16 -0.84 -5.50 -5.48
C LEU A 16 0.52 -5.96 -5.97
N LYS A 17 1.02 -5.36 -7.05
CA LYS A 17 2.44 -5.38 -7.40
C LYS A 17 3.04 -4.02 -7.09
N ILE A 18 4.02 -3.99 -6.20
CA ILE A 18 4.80 -2.83 -5.81
C ILE A 18 6.13 -2.94 -6.52
N THR A 19 6.49 -1.95 -7.34
CA THR A 19 7.73 -1.94 -8.13
C THR A 19 8.45 -0.62 -7.91
N LEU A 20 9.69 -0.66 -7.43
CA LEU A 20 10.56 0.50 -7.40
C LEU A 20 10.89 0.91 -8.84
N ARG A 21 10.59 2.17 -9.19
CA ARG A 21 10.78 2.71 -10.54
C ARG A 21 12.26 2.87 -10.86
N ASP A 22 12.57 2.85 -12.14
CA ASP A 22 13.88 3.15 -12.72
C ASP A 22 15.02 2.23 -12.26
N CYS A 23 14.72 1.08 -11.64
CA CYS A 23 15.68 0.06 -11.24
C CYS A 23 15.77 -1.10 -12.23
N LYS A 24 17.00 -1.51 -12.54
CA LYS A 24 17.33 -2.69 -13.35
C LYS A 24 18.49 -3.46 -12.69
N PRO A 25 18.30 -4.75 -12.35
CA PRO A 25 17.09 -5.55 -12.47
C PRO A 25 15.95 -4.97 -11.61
N PRO A 26 14.66 -5.27 -11.94
CA PRO A 26 13.54 -4.68 -11.22
C PRO A 26 13.48 -5.16 -9.77
N ILE A 27 13.26 -4.22 -8.87
CA ILE A 27 13.03 -4.46 -7.44
C ILE A 27 11.53 -4.40 -7.22
N TRP A 28 10.92 -5.50 -6.79
CA TRP A 28 9.46 -5.55 -6.70
C TRP A 28 8.96 -6.57 -5.69
N ARG A 29 7.70 -6.38 -5.23
CA ARG A 29 6.98 -7.29 -4.35
C ARG A 29 5.55 -7.48 -4.85
N ARG A 30 4.98 -8.66 -4.63
CA ARG A 30 3.56 -8.92 -4.84
C ARG A 30 2.92 -9.23 -3.50
N VAL A 31 1.99 -8.39 -3.07
CA VAL A 31 1.33 -8.50 -1.78
C VAL A 31 -0.18 -8.58 -1.92
N VAL A 32 -0.84 -9.27 -1.00
CA VAL A 32 -2.29 -9.26 -0.87
C VAL A 32 -2.67 -8.43 0.34
N VAL A 33 -3.62 -7.52 0.15
CA VAL A 33 -4.17 -6.64 1.19
C VAL A 33 -5.69 -6.56 1.05
N ARG A 34 -6.40 -6.06 2.06
CA ARG A 34 -7.83 -5.72 1.93
C ARG A 34 -7.97 -4.44 1.11
N ALA A 35 -9.00 -4.37 0.26
CA ALA A 35 -9.27 -3.17 -0.54
C ALA A 35 -9.60 -1.94 0.33
N ASP A 36 -10.23 -2.14 1.48
CA ASP A 36 -10.59 -1.10 2.47
C ASP A 36 -9.44 -0.76 3.45
N MET A 37 -8.22 -1.28 3.21
CA MET A 37 -7.06 -0.93 4.02
C MET A 37 -6.76 0.57 3.92
N LYS A 38 -6.60 1.24 5.06
CA LYS A 38 -6.22 2.66 5.11
C LYS A 38 -4.79 2.87 4.62
N LEU A 39 -4.52 4.04 4.03
CA LEU A 39 -3.23 4.32 3.41
C LEU A 39 -2.08 4.35 4.43
N ASP A 40 -2.31 4.84 5.65
CA ASP A 40 -1.34 4.78 6.75
C ASP A 40 -0.93 3.33 7.10
N ARG A 41 -1.82 2.37 6.85
CA ARG A 41 -1.53 0.95 7.02
C ARG A 41 -0.84 0.38 5.79
N LEU A 42 -1.23 0.81 4.59
CA LEU A 42 -0.57 0.42 3.35
C LEU A 42 0.89 0.90 3.34
N HIS A 43 1.16 2.13 3.82
CA HIS A 43 2.52 2.62 4.03
C HIS A 43 3.36 1.60 4.81
N ARG A 44 2.90 1.13 5.96
CA ARG A 44 3.61 0.12 6.76
C ARG A 44 3.79 -1.22 6.02
N VAL A 45 2.81 -1.62 5.20
CA VAL A 45 2.93 -2.81 4.36
C VAL A 45 4.07 -2.63 3.36
N ILE A 46 4.14 -1.47 2.70
CA ILE A 46 5.18 -1.16 1.72
C ILE A 46 6.55 -1.13 2.39
N GLN A 47 6.68 -0.43 3.52
CA GLN A 47 7.91 -0.35 4.30
C GLN A 47 8.46 -1.75 4.63
N ILE A 48 7.65 -2.62 5.20
CA ILE A 48 8.05 -3.99 5.55
C ILE A 48 8.33 -4.82 4.28
N ALA A 49 7.47 -4.71 3.27
CA ALA A 49 7.62 -5.53 2.07
C ALA A 49 8.87 -5.16 1.27
N MET A 50 9.20 -3.89 1.17
CA MET A 50 10.40 -3.40 0.48
C MET A 50 11.66 -3.55 1.34
N GLY A 51 11.55 -3.46 2.68
CA GLY A 51 12.67 -3.51 3.62
C GLY A 51 13.18 -2.12 3.97
N LEU A 52 12.30 -1.10 3.93
CA LEU A 52 12.58 0.27 4.32
C LEU A 52 12.45 0.44 5.85
N THR A 53 12.99 1.52 6.41
CA THR A 53 13.13 1.72 7.88
C THR A 53 12.14 2.72 8.47
N ASP A 54 11.27 3.33 7.65
CA ASP A 54 10.28 4.34 8.09
C ASP A 54 10.92 5.58 8.73
N SER A 55 12.08 5.99 8.19
CA SER A 55 12.90 7.11 8.72
C SER A 55 12.59 8.44 8.04
N HIS A 56 11.89 8.44 6.91
CA HIS A 56 11.63 9.60 6.07
C HIS A 56 10.14 9.82 5.83
N LEU A 57 9.80 11.00 5.30
CA LEU A 57 8.43 11.34 4.88
C LEU A 57 8.01 10.54 3.65
N HIS A 58 6.71 10.41 3.49
CA HIS A 58 6.12 9.71 2.34
C HIS A 58 4.81 10.36 1.89
N GLN A 59 4.43 10.03 0.67
CA GLN A 59 3.11 10.37 0.12
C GLN A 59 2.63 9.32 -0.87
N PHE A 60 1.31 9.33 -1.10
CA PHE A 60 0.68 8.62 -2.20
C PHE A 60 0.17 9.62 -3.23
N LEU A 61 0.32 9.32 -4.52
CA LEU A 61 -0.13 10.17 -5.62
C LEU A 61 -1.09 9.39 -6.49
N SER A 62 -2.32 9.89 -6.65
CA SER A 62 -3.33 9.31 -7.51
C SER A 62 -4.25 10.38 -8.08
N GLY A 63 -4.51 10.34 -9.39
CA GLY A 63 -5.43 11.26 -10.04
C GLY A 63 -5.08 12.76 -9.91
N GLY A 64 -3.81 13.09 -9.66
CA GLY A 64 -3.35 14.46 -9.43
C GLY A 64 -3.51 14.95 -7.98
N ALA A 65 -4.02 14.11 -7.06
CA ALA A 65 -4.11 14.41 -5.64
C ALA A 65 -2.95 13.76 -4.88
N HIS A 66 -2.55 14.40 -3.77
CA HIS A 66 -1.52 13.97 -2.84
C HIS A 66 -2.16 13.52 -1.54
N TYR A 67 -1.73 12.36 -1.01
CA TYR A 67 -2.23 11.78 0.24
C TYR A 67 -1.03 11.46 1.14
N GLY A 68 -1.03 11.99 2.35
CA GLY A 68 0.08 11.80 3.29
C GLY A 68 -0.32 12.24 4.69
N GLN A 69 0.66 12.50 5.53
CA GLN A 69 0.45 13.14 6.82
C GLN A 69 0.32 14.64 6.57
N PRO A 70 -0.82 15.29 6.91
CA PRO A 70 -0.93 16.74 6.77
C PRO A 70 0.05 17.42 7.71
N ASP A 71 0.83 18.34 7.19
CA ASP A 71 1.66 19.20 8.03
C ASP A 71 0.78 20.12 8.86
N LEU A 72 1.07 20.22 10.17
CA LEU A 72 0.33 21.08 11.09
C LEU A 72 0.67 22.57 10.88
N GLU A 73 1.69 22.90 10.10
CA GLU A 73 2.19 24.26 9.88
C GLU A 73 1.78 24.89 8.55
N GLY A 74 0.97 24.18 7.73
CA GLY A 74 0.47 24.66 6.43
C GLY A 74 1.53 24.59 5.33
N ASP A 75 1.22 23.82 4.31
CA ASP A 75 2.08 23.62 3.15
C ASP A 75 2.21 24.92 2.33
N ASP A 76 3.37 25.55 2.39
CA ASP A 76 3.70 26.79 1.62
C ASP A 76 3.81 26.49 0.10
N PHE A 77 3.70 25.21 -0.32
CA PHE A 77 3.83 24.76 -1.70
C PHE A 77 2.51 24.63 -2.47
N GLY A 78 1.37 24.99 -1.89
CA GLY A 78 0.11 25.22 -2.63
C GLY A 78 -0.65 23.98 -3.10
N SER A 79 -0.28 22.77 -2.73
CA SER A 79 -1.09 21.57 -2.94
C SER A 79 -1.61 21.05 -1.59
N GLU A 80 -2.95 20.99 -1.44
CA GLU A 80 -3.57 20.46 -0.23
C GLU A 80 -3.28 18.97 -0.12
N THR A 81 -2.45 18.56 0.86
CA THR A 81 -2.19 17.16 1.16
C THR A 81 -3.36 16.58 1.93
N LEU A 82 -4.02 15.59 1.33
CA LEU A 82 -5.15 14.89 1.93
C LEU A 82 -4.65 13.90 2.99
N ASN A 83 -5.34 13.86 4.15
CA ASN A 83 -4.93 12.97 5.25
C ASN A 83 -5.12 11.49 4.88
N GLU A 84 -4.02 10.77 4.73
CA GLU A 84 -3.95 9.37 4.35
C GLU A 84 -4.78 8.43 5.25
N LYS A 85 -5.01 8.78 6.51
CA LYS A 85 -5.83 8.01 7.45
C LYS A 85 -7.32 7.98 7.07
N HIS A 86 -7.76 8.90 6.22
CA HIS A 86 -9.16 8.96 5.80
C HIS A 86 -9.43 8.15 4.52
N TYR A 87 -8.42 7.81 3.74
CA TYR A 87 -8.53 7.13 2.45
C TYR A 87 -8.09 5.67 2.52
N THR A 88 -8.56 4.88 1.57
CA THR A 88 -8.27 3.45 1.45
C THR A 88 -7.54 3.14 0.14
N VAL A 89 -7.01 1.93 0.00
CA VAL A 89 -6.42 1.46 -1.27
C VAL A 89 -7.44 1.54 -2.41
N ALA A 90 -8.70 1.20 -2.13
CA ALA A 90 -9.77 1.24 -3.13
C ALA A 90 -10.16 2.66 -3.54
N ASP A 91 -9.92 3.67 -2.71
CA ASP A 91 -10.15 5.08 -3.08
C ASP A 91 -9.12 5.54 -4.13
N LEU A 92 -7.87 5.06 -4.06
CA LEU A 92 -6.81 5.40 -5.02
C LEU A 92 -6.88 4.57 -6.30
N ALA A 93 -7.26 3.29 -6.18
CA ALA A 93 -7.32 2.35 -7.29
C ALA A 93 -8.53 1.40 -7.10
N PRO A 94 -9.75 1.79 -7.53
CA PRO A 94 -10.99 1.06 -7.28
C PRO A 94 -11.11 -0.29 -8.02
N GLY A 95 -10.16 -0.66 -8.87
CA GLY A 95 -10.23 -1.92 -9.62
C GLY A 95 -8.93 -2.41 -10.19
N ALA A 96 -8.98 -3.62 -10.77
CA ALA A 96 -7.83 -4.23 -11.42
C ALA A 96 -7.30 -3.36 -12.57
N LYS A 97 -5.98 -3.40 -12.77
CA LYS A 97 -5.21 -2.61 -13.75
C LYS A 97 -5.09 -1.12 -13.44
N GLN A 98 -5.65 -0.66 -12.35
CA GLN A 98 -5.43 0.69 -11.86
C GLN A 98 -4.17 0.74 -10.98
N LYS A 99 -3.58 1.92 -10.93
CA LYS A 99 -2.30 2.14 -10.26
C LYS A 99 -2.22 3.52 -9.66
N PHE A 100 -1.36 3.66 -8.67
CA PHE A 100 -0.95 4.91 -8.05
C PHE A 100 0.55 4.85 -7.74
N ILE A 101 1.13 5.97 -7.34
CA ILE A 101 2.53 6.05 -6.90
C ILE A 101 2.57 6.17 -5.38
N TYR A 102 3.51 5.48 -4.78
CA TYR A 102 3.96 5.69 -3.42
C TYR A 102 5.38 6.24 -3.48
N GLU A 103 5.57 7.46 -3.01
CA GLU A 103 6.86 8.11 -2.91
C GLU A 103 7.31 8.12 -1.45
N TYR A 104 8.56 7.74 -1.22
CA TYR A 104 9.19 7.68 0.08
C TYR A 104 10.53 8.40 0.01
N ASP A 105 10.86 9.19 1.04
CA ASP A 105 12.02 10.04 1.11
C ASP A 105 12.06 11.09 -0.03
N PHE A 106 11.59 12.31 0.24
CA PHE A 106 11.51 13.37 -0.77
C PHE A 106 12.89 13.88 -1.21
N GLY A 107 13.98 13.56 -0.45
CA GLY A 107 15.35 13.84 -0.84
C GLY A 107 15.86 12.88 -1.92
N ASP A 108 15.71 11.59 -1.67
CA ASP A 108 16.11 10.51 -2.59
C ASP A 108 15.04 10.16 -3.63
N SER A 109 13.78 10.56 -3.39
CA SER A 109 12.62 10.38 -4.29
C SER A 109 12.40 8.93 -4.73
N TRP A 110 12.26 8.02 -3.74
CA TRP A 110 12.00 6.59 -4.01
C TRP A 110 10.55 6.37 -4.45
N GLU A 111 10.30 6.47 -5.76
CA GLU A 111 8.98 6.24 -6.34
C GLU A 111 8.70 4.74 -6.57
N HIS A 112 7.60 4.28 -5.97
CA HIS A 112 7.11 2.91 -6.16
C HIS A 112 5.79 2.94 -6.92
N GLU A 113 5.73 2.30 -8.08
CA GLU A 113 4.47 2.06 -8.77
C GLU A 113 3.72 0.93 -8.05
N VAL A 114 2.51 1.21 -7.58
CA VAL A 114 1.61 0.24 -6.94
C VAL A 114 0.47 -0.07 -7.90
N LEU A 115 0.49 -1.25 -8.49
CA LEU A 115 -0.50 -1.75 -9.46
C LEU A 115 -1.44 -2.75 -8.80
N VAL A 116 -2.75 -2.54 -8.89
CA VAL A 116 -3.75 -3.57 -8.59
C VAL A 116 -3.75 -4.59 -9.74
N GLU A 117 -3.06 -5.72 -9.57
CA GLU A 117 -3.03 -6.76 -10.59
C GLU A 117 -4.36 -7.48 -10.70
N GLU A 118 -5.01 -7.74 -9.56
CA GLU A 118 -6.25 -8.51 -9.49
C GLU A 118 -7.07 -8.13 -8.26
N VAL A 119 -8.39 -8.17 -8.43
CA VAL A 119 -9.37 -8.10 -7.33
C VAL A 119 -9.81 -9.52 -7.01
N LEU A 120 -9.55 -9.95 -5.80
CA LEU A 120 -9.86 -11.28 -5.30
C LEU A 120 -11.16 -11.24 -4.47
N PRO A 121 -11.89 -12.35 -4.39
CA PRO A 121 -13.08 -12.43 -3.55
C PRO A 121 -12.73 -12.17 -2.06
N PRO A 122 -13.71 -11.74 -1.26
CA PRO A 122 -13.55 -11.63 0.18
C PRO A 122 -13.14 -12.98 0.80
N ASP A 123 -12.21 -12.94 1.75
CA ASP A 123 -11.82 -14.09 2.56
C ASP A 123 -11.99 -13.73 4.05
N PRO A 124 -12.95 -14.36 4.76
CA PRO A 124 -13.18 -14.10 6.18
C PRO A 124 -12.01 -14.54 7.07
N ASP A 125 -11.15 -15.41 6.56
CA ASP A 125 -9.97 -15.89 7.27
C ASP A 125 -8.71 -15.07 7.01
N PHE A 126 -8.78 -14.04 6.17
CA PHE A 126 -7.67 -13.14 5.91
C PHE A 126 -7.37 -12.25 7.14
N LYS A 127 -6.31 -12.56 7.87
CA LYS A 127 -5.97 -11.94 9.17
C LYS A 127 -4.98 -10.77 9.04
N HIS A 128 -4.11 -10.77 8.04
CA HIS A 128 -3.03 -9.80 7.85
C HIS A 128 -2.58 -9.78 6.39
N PRO A 129 -1.88 -8.71 5.94
CA PRO A 129 -1.25 -8.68 4.63
C PRO A 129 -0.29 -9.86 4.43
N VAL A 130 -0.19 -10.33 3.19
CA VAL A 130 0.67 -11.45 2.82
C VAL A 130 1.48 -11.09 1.59
N CYS A 131 2.81 -11.23 1.66
CA CYS A 131 3.67 -11.19 0.50
C CYS A 131 3.68 -12.58 -0.15
N LEU A 132 3.43 -12.64 -1.45
CA LEU A 132 3.40 -13.88 -2.23
C LEU A 132 4.75 -14.20 -2.85
N VAL A 133 5.45 -13.16 -3.35
CA VAL A 133 6.71 -13.27 -4.06
C VAL A 133 7.33 -11.88 -4.24
N GLY A 134 8.64 -11.84 -4.44
CA GLY A 134 9.39 -10.62 -4.75
C GLY A 134 10.76 -10.95 -5.31
N ALA A 135 11.48 -9.93 -5.73
CA ALA A 135 12.86 -10.04 -6.20
C ALA A 135 13.65 -8.80 -5.84
N ASN A 136 14.93 -9.03 -5.56
CA ASN A 136 15.98 -8.07 -5.25
C ASN A 136 15.77 -7.27 -3.95
N ALA A 137 16.84 -6.82 -3.34
CA ALA A 137 16.82 -5.94 -2.19
C ALA A 137 16.45 -4.52 -2.60
N CYS A 138 15.71 -3.81 -1.74
CA CYS A 138 15.58 -2.36 -1.88
C CYS A 138 16.95 -1.71 -1.68
N PRO A 139 17.25 -0.57 -2.34
CA PRO A 139 18.45 0.19 -2.04
C PRO A 139 18.56 0.50 -0.54
N PRO A 140 19.77 0.62 0.01
CA PRO A 140 19.95 1.18 1.34
C PRO A 140 19.40 2.62 1.39
N GLU A 141 18.87 3.02 2.53
CA GLU A 141 18.41 4.40 2.72
C GLU A 141 19.60 5.39 2.66
N ASP A 142 19.34 6.65 2.32
CA ASP A 142 20.32 7.73 2.22
C ASP A 142 21.46 7.46 1.20
N CYS A 143 21.24 6.60 0.22
CA CYS A 143 22.28 6.33 -0.79
C CYS A 143 22.29 7.31 -1.97
N GLY A 144 21.44 8.34 -1.97
CA GLY A 144 21.41 9.40 -2.99
C GLY A 144 20.49 9.07 -4.17
N GLY A 145 19.37 8.41 -3.90
CA GLY A 145 18.35 8.06 -4.88
C GLY A 145 18.84 7.06 -5.93
N ILE A 146 18.13 7.00 -7.06
CA ILE A 146 18.49 6.07 -8.17
C ILE A 146 19.94 6.26 -8.67
N PRO A 147 20.45 7.49 -8.87
CA PRO A 147 21.85 7.67 -9.29
C PRO A 147 22.85 7.13 -8.26
N GLY A 148 22.68 7.50 -6.99
CA GLY A 148 23.55 7.05 -5.89
C GLY A 148 23.51 5.54 -5.70
N TYR A 149 22.34 4.92 -5.87
CA TYR A 149 22.21 3.46 -5.85
C TYR A 149 23.07 2.78 -6.93
N TYR A 150 23.07 3.28 -8.16
CA TYR A 150 23.91 2.71 -9.21
C TYR A 150 25.39 2.98 -8.98
N ASP A 151 25.76 4.13 -8.41
CA ASP A 151 27.14 4.40 -8.02
C ASP A 151 27.62 3.46 -6.90
N LEU A 152 26.75 3.19 -5.91
CA LEU A 152 26.99 2.20 -4.87
C LEU A 152 27.23 0.80 -5.46
N LEU A 153 26.34 0.34 -6.36
CA LEU A 153 26.50 -0.95 -7.02
C LEU A 153 27.81 -1.06 -7.80
N ALA A 154 28.19 0.01 -8.51
CA ALA A 154 29.43 0.06 -9.26
C ALA A 154 30.67 0.07 -8.34
N ALA A 155 30.59 0.77 -7.19
CA ALA A 155 31.65 0.78 -6.20
C ALA A 155 31.86 -0.60 -5.54
N LEU A 156 30.76 -1.26 -5.18
CA LEU A 156 30.81 -2.61 -4.59
C LEU A 156 31.29 -3.69 -5.56
N ALA A 157 31.03 -3.52 -6.85
CA ALA A 157 31.42 -4.51 -7.88
C ALA A 157 32.90 -4.46 -8.26
N ASP A 158 33.61 -3.34 -8.07
CA ASP A 158 35.00 -3.18 -8.48
C ASP A 158 35.92 -2.91 -7.27
N PRO A 159 36.68 -3.94 -6.80
CA PRO A 159 37.64 -3.76 -5.70
C PRO A 159 38.79 -2.77 -5.95
N LYS A 160 38.96 -2.31 -7.19
CA LYS A 160 39.98 -1.32 -7.55
C LYS A 160 39.47 0.12 -7.50
N ARG A 161 38.16 0.29 -7.33
CA ARG A 161 37.54 1.61 -7.23
C ARG A 161 37.94 2.27 -5.90
N GLU A 162 38.26 3.55 -5.92
CA GLU A 162 38.72 4.29 -4.74
C GLU A 162 37.71 4.20 -3.58
N GLN A 163 36.40 4.25 -3.89
CA GLN A 163 35.33 4.20 -2.89
C GLN A 163 34.92 2.77 -2.46
N HIS A 164 35.56 1.71 -2.99
CA HIS A 164 35.14 0.33 -2.75
C HIS A 164 35.05 -0.03 -1.25
N GLU A 165 36.14 0.17 -0.51
CA GLU A 165 36.19 -0.19 0.91
C GLU A 165 35.28 0.72 1.75
N GLU A 166 35.19 2.01 1.45
CA GLU A 166 34.27 2.94 2.10
C GLU A 166 32.81 2.53 1.94
N MET A 167 32.37 2.26 0.70
CA MET A 167 31.00 1.86 0.42
C MET A 167 30.66 0.49 1.01
N LYS A 168 31.62 -0.43 1.02
CA LYS A 168 31.45 -1.74 1.65
C LYS A 168 31.30 -1.63 3.16
N GLU A 169 32.06 -0.77 3.84
CA GLU A 169 31.89 -0.48 5.25
C GLU A 169 30.55 0.19 5.52
N TRP A 170 30.18 1.18 4.69
CA TRP A 170 28.94 1.93 4.83
C TRP A 170 27.69 1.02 4.75
N VAL A 171 27.64 0.02 3.84
CA VAL A 171 26.55 -0.96 3.77
C VAL A 171 26.62 -2.07 4.82
N GLY A 172 27.58 -2.02 5.76
CA GLY A 172 27.74 -3.04 6.79
C GLY A 172 28.43 -4.33 6.32
N GLY A 173 29.19 -4.28 5.24
CA GLY A 173 30.07 -5.33 4.75
C GLY A 173 29.42 -6.46 3.93
N ALA A 174 28.20 -6.83 4.20
CA ALA A 174 27.56 -8.02 3.62
C ALA A 174 26.22 -7.73 2.90
N TRP A 175 26.01 -6.50 2.45
CA TRP A 175 24.78 -6.17 1.70
C TRP A 175 24.79 -6.81 0.31
N ASP A 176 23.66 -7.41 -0.08
CA ASP A 176 23.47 -8.10 -1.35
C ASP A 176 22.23 -7.57 -2.05
N ALA A 177 22.42 -6.90 -3.19
CA ALA A 177 21.35 -6.32 -4.02
C ALA A 177 20.34 -7.35 -4.54
N THR A 178 20.71 -8.63 -4.59
CA THR A 178 19.83 -9.70 -5.07
C THR A 178 19.01 -10.36 -3.96
N ARG A 179 19.29 -10.02 -2.70
CA ARG A 179 18.67 -10.66 -1.54
C ARG A 179 17.19 -10.26 -1.41
N PHE A 180 16.35 -11.27 -1.28
CA PHE A 180 14.96 -11.13 -0.84
C PHE A 180 14.56 -12.35 -0.02
N SER A 181 14.02 -12.13 1.18
CA SER A 181 13.50 -13.18 2.05
C SER A 181 11.99 -13.06 2.18
N LEU A 182 11.27 -14.00 1.59
CA LEU A 182 9.82 -14.09 1.70
C LEU A 182 9.37 -14.39 3.13
N GLU A 183 10.16 -15.20 3.85
CA GLU A 183 9.88 -15.58 5.24
C GLU A 183 9.98 -14.38 6.18
N ASP A 184 11.09 -13.61 6.10
CA ASP A 184 11.30 -12.42 6.93
C ASP A 184 10.23 -11.36 6.65
N THR A 185 9.93 -11.12 5.37
CA THR A 185 8.88 -10.20 4.94
C THR A 185 7.54 -10.58 5.54
N ASN A 186 7.11 -11.84 5.42
CA ASN A 186 5.85 -12.31 5.98
C ASN A 186 5.87 -12.33 7.52
N GLY A 187 7.01 -12.57 8.14
CA GLY A 187 7.21 -12.42 9.58
C GLY A 187 6.91 -11.00 10.07
N GLY A 188 7.36 -9.99 9.32
CA GLY A 188 7.05 -8.59 9.57
C GLY A 188 5.57 -8.24 9.34
N LEU A 189 5.01 -8.66 8.21
CA LEU A 189 3.62 -8.39 7.82
C LEU A 189 2.59 -8.96 8.80
N LYS A 190 2.86 -10.08 9.44
CA LYS A 190 2.00 -10.66 10.49
C LYS A 190 1.76 -9.72 11.67
N ARG A 191 2.62 -8.73 11.90
CA ARG A 191 2.45 -7.71 12.95
C ARG A 191 1.42 -6.66 12.60
N ILE A 192 1.11 -6.51 11.30
CA ILE A 192 0.08 -5.60 10.80
C ILE A 192 -1.25 -6.34 10.89
N LYS A 193 -2.00 -6.16 11.99
CA LYS A 193 -3.33 -6.75 12.14
C LYS A 193 -4.27 -6.16 11.08
N ALA A 194 -4.95 -7.01 10.32
CA ALA A 194 -6.11 -6.58 9.56
C ALA A 194 -7.17 -6.10 10.57
N LEU A 195 -7.48 -4.82 10.58
CA LEU A 195 -8.60 -4.32 11.36
C LEU A 195 -9.87 -4.93 10.75
N LEU A 196 -10.51 -5.81 11.51
CA LEU A 196 -11.88 -6.19 11.24
C LEU A 196 -12.73 -4.93 11.46
N VAL A 197 -13.02 -4.19 10.40
CA VAL A 197 -14.12 -3.23 10.43
C VAL A 197 -15.36 -4.06 10.64
N ARG A 198 -15.93 -4.00 11.86
CA ARG A 198 -17.24 -4.59 12.11
C ARG A 198 -18.19 -3.99 11.08
N PRO A 199 -19.00 -4.79 10.36
CA PRO A 199 -20.02 -4.22 9.50
C PRO A 199 -20.84 -3.26 10.35
N SER A 200 -20.98 -2.02 9.90
CA SER A 200 -21.81 -1.02 10.55
C SER A 200 -23.22 -1.58 10.68
N THR A 201 -23.68 -1.79 11.90
CA THR A 201 -25.05 -2.26 12.24
C THR A 201 -26.04 -1.10 12.04
N ALA A 202 -25.91 -0.35 10.96
CA ALA A 202 -26.80 0.74 10.60
C ALA A 202 -27.52 0.36 9.30
N LEU A 203 -28.56 -0.44 9.42
CA LEU A 203 -29.79 -0.47 8.60
C LEU A 203 -30.65 -1.69 8.96
N LEU A 204 -30.97 -1.83 10.26
CA LEU A 204 -32.20 -2.53 10.65
C LEU A 204 -33.21 -1.46 11.12
N ILE A 205 -33.60 -0.56 10.22
CA ILE A 205 -34.73 0.30 10.43
C ILE A 205 -35.97 -0.40 9.85
N ASN A 206 -36.70 -1.07 10.76
CA ASN A 206 -38.14 -1.22 10.77
C ASN A 206 -38.88 -1.57 9.45
N ALA A 207 -38.90 -2.86 9.13
CA ALA A 207 -40.02 -3.44 8.38
C ALA A 207 -41.26 -3.74 9.24
N SER A 208 -41.38 -3.16 10.47
CA SER A 208 -42.49 -3.43 11.40
C SER A 208 -43.46 -2.26 11.57
N ALA A 209 -43.40 -1.20 10.76
CA ALA A 209 -44.30 -0.06 10.88
C ALA A 209 -45.29 0.14 9.72
N ALA A 210 -45.40 -0.82 8.79
CA ALA A 210 -46.28 -0.67 7.61
C ALA A 210 -47.58 -1.51 7.68
N SER A 211 -47.95 -2.13 8.84
CA SER A 211 -49.17 -2.95 8.93
C SER A 211 -50.22 -2.41 9.89
N LYS A 212 -50.17 -1.13 10.27
CA LYS A 212 -51.19 -0.54 11.17
C LYS A 212 -51.80 0.78 10.69
N LEU A 213 -52.10 0.89 9.40
CA LEU A 213 -52.85 2.04 8.89
C LEU A 213 -53.77 1.62 7.70
N CYS A 214 -54.62 0.62 7.94
CA CYS A 214 -55.75 0.34 7.06
C CYS A 214 -56.85 -0.35 7.85
N SER A 215 -57.40 0.33 8.88
CA SER A 215 -58.63 -0.10 9.55
C SER A 215 -59.27 1.16 10.19
N ASN A 216 -59.78 2.04 9.34
CA ASN A 216 -60.83 2.98 9.68
C ASN A 216 -61.24 3.81 8.46
N CYS A 217 -62.11 3.26 7.64
CA CYS A 217 -63.06 4.02 6.81
C CYS A 217 -64.33 3.25 6.82
N GLY A 218 -65.11 3.44 7.86
CA GLY A 218 -66.54 3.17 7.85
C GLY A 218 -67.23 4.20 6.98
N VAL A 219 -68.01 3.75 6.00
CA VAL A 219 -69.04 4.58 5.37
C VAL A 219 -70.34 3.85 5.54
N THR A 220 -71.20 4.44 6.37
CA THR A 220 -72.64 4.17 6.50
C THR A 220 -73.36 4.95 5.41
N THR A 221 -74.35 4.29 4.84
CA THR A 221 -75.54 4.57 4.02
C THR A 221 -75.41 4.29 2.57
#